data_9d8481c3e2699398c9e6708337d00994
#
_entry.id   9d8481c3e2699398c9e6708337d00994
#
_cell.length_a   1.000
_cell.length_b   1.000
_cell.length_c   1.000
_cell.angle_alpha   90.00
_cell.angle_beta   90.00
_cell.angle_gamma   90.00
#
_symmetry.space_group_name_H-M   'P 1'
#
loop_
_entity.id
_entity.type
_entity.pdbx_description
1 polymer ?
#
loop_
_entity_poly.entity_id
_entity_poly.type
_entity_poly.pdbx_seq_one_letter_code
_entity_poly.pdbx_strand_id
1 'polypeptide(L)'
;MKLSDLGDRICIIGPSNSGKSTLAHAIAKQRHLEVIHLDRFFHIPYSNWQERPFNEFLLLHDAAINKEKWVMDGNYKRCLPQRLSRATGLILLDVSTLASLSRYVNRTLFQHQRYGGLEGGKDRLNWRMVHHIAAITPGNRKYYAELFETLALPKIKLASIKEINKQFDEWDLTR
;
A
#
# COMPACT_ATOMS: atom_id res chain seq x y z
N MET A 1 -11.48 -16.30 -2.94
CA MET A 1 -12.26 -15.06 -2.91
C MET A 1 -12.10 -14.36 -4.26
N LYS A 2 -13.19 -13.95 -4.89
CA LYS A 2 -13.13 -13.18 -6.15
C LYS A 2 -12.75 -11.72 -5.84
N LEU A 3 -12.13 -11.02 -6.79
CA LEU A 3 -11.81 -9.61 -6.64
C LEU A 3 -13.06 -8.74 -6.39
N SER A 4 -14.19 -9.11 -7.01
CA SER A 4 -15.49 -8.45 -6.83
C SER A 4 -16.01 -8.48 -5.39
N ASP A 5 -15.65 -9.51 -4.63
CA ASP A 5 -16.10 -9.67 -3.24
C ASP A 5 -15.57 -8.56 -2.31
N LEU A 6 -14.46 -7.91 -2.70
CA LEU A 6 -13.88 -6.78 -1.96
C LEU A 6 -14.65 -5.46 -2.14
N GLY A 7 -15.62 -5.41 -3.05
CA GLY A 7 -16.36 -4.18 -3.36
C GLY A 7 -15.53 -3.12 -4.07
N ASP A 8 -15.93 -1.86 -3.97
CA ASP A 8 -15.38 -0.75 -4.77
C ASP A 8 -14.50 0.23 -3.95
N ARG A 9 -14.35 0.01 -2.65
CA ARG A 9 -13.46 0.81 -1.78
C ARG A 9 -12.48 -0.12 -1.06
N ILE A 10 -11.31 -0.32 -1.68
CA ILE A 10 -10.34 -1.34 -1.27
C ILE A 10 -9.14 -0.71 -0.59
N CYS A 11 -8.89 -1.06 0.68
CA CYS A 11 -7.65 -0.75 1.37
C CYS A 11 -6.58 -1.80 1.11
N ILE A 12 -5.34 -1.37 0.84
CA ILE A 12 -4.17 -2.26 0.79
C ILE A 12 -3.15 -1.79 1.81
N ILE A 13 -2.88 -2.63 2.80
CA ILE A 13 -1.89 -2.39 3.85
C ILE A 13 -0.81 -3.46 3.87
N GLY A 14 0.29 -3.20 4.56
CA GLY A 14 1.40 -4.16 4.66
C GLY A 14 2.77 -3.48 4.67
N PRO A 15 3.87 -4.24 4.83
CA PRO A 15 5.22 -3.68 4.95
C PRO A 15 5.64 -2.85 3.73
N SER A 16 6.61 -1.97 3.94
CA SER A 16 7.26 -1.25 2.83
C SER A 16 7.85 -2.25 1.84
N ASN A 17 7.78 -1.92 0.55
CA ASN A 17 8.26 -2.78 -0.55
C ASN A 17 7.58 -4.15 -0.69
N SER A 18 6.43 -4.37 -0.05
CA SER A 18 5.63 -5.60 -0.23
C SER A 18 4.94 -5.71 -1.61
N GLY A 19 4.84 -4.61 -2.37
CA GLY A 19 4.16 -4.57 -3.67
C GLY A 19 2.76 -3.96 -3.64
N LYS A 20 2.39 -3.27 -2.55
CA LYS A 20 1.08 -2.61 -2.41
C LYS A 20 0.71 -1.73 -3.60
N SER A 21 1.60 -0.84 -3.99
CA SER A 21 1.31 0.13 -5.06
C SER A 21 1.15 -0.54 -6.43
N THR A 22 1.92 -1.59 -6.70
CA THR A 22 1.76 -2.39 -7.93
C THR A 22 0.41 -3.10 -7.95
N LEU A 23 0.03 -3.72 -6.81
CA LEU A 23 -1.26 -4.40 -6.69
C LEU A 23 -2.42 -3.39 -6.77
N ALA A 24 -2.31 -2.24 -6.10
CA ALA A 24 -3.31 -1.17 -6.17
C ALA A 24 -3.54 -0.70 -7.60
N HIS A 25 -2.47 -0.45 -8.36
CA HIS A 25 -2.55 -0.04 -9.74
C HIS A 25 -3.21 -1.11 -10.64
N ALA A 26 -2.82 -2.37 -10.48
CA ALA A 26 -3.38 -3.48 -11.25
C ALA A 26 -4.89 -3.66 -10.97
N ILE A 27 -5.30 -3.61 -9.70
CA ILE A 27 -6.73 -3.67 -9.32
C ILE A 27 -7.49 -2.45 -9.87
N ALA A 28 -6.93 -1.25 -9.75
CA ALA A 28 -7.56 -0.03 -10.26
C ALA A 28 -7.84 -0.14 -11.77
N LYS A 29 -6.85 -0.61 -12.53
CA LYS A 29 -6.98 -0.83 -13.97
C LYS A 29 -8.07 -1.84 -14.30
N GLN A 30 -8.07 -3.01 -13.63
CA GLN A 30 -9.01 -4.10 -13.87
C GLN A 30 -10.45 -3.74 -13.49
N ARG A 31 -10.63 -2.97 -12.41
CA ARG A 31 -11.94 -2.66 -11.83
C ARG A 31 -12.43 -1.24 -12.17
N HIS A 32 -11.67 -0.46 -12.94
CA HIS A 32 -11.96 0.96 -13.23
C HIS A 32 -12.17 1.78 -11.94
N LEU A 33 -11.29 1.56 -10.94
CA LEU A 33 -11.29 2.30 -9.69
C LEU A 33 -10.24 3.42 -9.74
N GLU A 34 -10.42 4.45 -8.92
CA GLU A 34 -9.38 5.45 -8.71
C GLU A 34 -8.26 4.86 -7.85
N VAL A 35 -7.02 4.92 -8.32
CA VAL A 35 -5.86 4.51 -7.51
C VAL A 35 -5.35 5.67 -6.68
N ILE A 36 -5.19 5.45 -5.36
CA ILE A 36 -4.72 6.46 -4.42
C ILE A 36 -3.51 5.94 -3.66
N HIS A 37 -2.37 6.56 -3.91
CA HIS A 37 -1.12 6.28 -3.22
C HIS A 37 -0.92 7.30 -2.11
N LEU A 38 -1.11 6.92 -0.84
CA LEU A 38 -1.03 7.85 0.28
C LEU A 38 0.34 8.51 0.44
N ASP A 39 1.41 7.86 -0.01
CA ASP A 39 2.75 8.46 -0.02
C ASP A 39 2.80 9.75 -0.86
N ARG A 40 2.01 9.85 -1.94
CA ARG A 40 1.89 11.08 -2.76
C ARG A 40 1.10 12.17 -2.06
N PHE A 41 0.20 11.83 -1.15
CA PHE A 41 -0.52 12.81 -0.33
C PHE A 41 0.33 13.30 0.82
N PHE A 42 1.10 12.39 1.43
CA PHE A 42 1.91 12.70 2.60
C PHE A 42 3.17 13.50 2.26
N HIS A 43 3.72 13.32 1.07
CA HIS A 43 4.93 14.06 0.65
C HIS A 43 4.60 15.11 -0.42
N ILE A 44 5.36 16.21 -0.38
CA ILE A 44 5.24 17.29 -1.36
C ILE A 44 5.92 16.86 -2.67
N PRO A 45 5.25 16.92 -3.83
CA PRO A 45 5.85 16.61 -5.12
C PRO A 45 7.11 17.46 -5.37
N TYR A 46 8.10 16.89 -6.05
CA TYR A 46 9.39 17.53 -6.42
C TYR A 46 10.25 18.00 -5.22
N SER A 47 9.99 17.53 -4.01
CA SER A 47 10.59 18.04 -2.75
C SER A 47 11.58 17.09 -2.08
N ASN A 48 12.13 16.10 -2.76
CA ASN A 48 13.03 15.09 -2.16
C ASN A 48 12.45 14.46 -0.85
N TRP A 49 11.16 14.04 -0.90
CA TRP A 49 10.44 13.38 0.19
C TRP A 49 10.13 14.28 1.40
N GLN A 50 10.00 15.59 1.21
CA GLN A 50 9.54 16.48 2.27
C GLN A 50 8.11 16.12 2.67
N GLU A 51 7.89 15.93 3.96
CA GLU A 51 6.57 15.64 4.51
C GLU A 51 5.67 16.89 4.44
N ARG A 52 4.43 16.69 4.07
CA ARG A 52 3.37 17.70 4.12
C ARG A 52 2.93 17.88 5.58
N PRO A 53 2.51 19.08 6.00
CA PRO A 53 1.83 19.27 7.27
C PRO A 53 0.68 18.26 7.43
N PHE A 54 0.60 17.63 8.60
CA PHE A 54 -0.32 16.51 8.79
C PHE A 54 -1.80 16.88 8.60
N ASN A 55 -2.20 18.10 8.96
CA ASN A 55 -3.55 18.61 8.71
C ASN A 55 -3.89 18.70 7.22
N GLU A 56 -2.95 19.15 6.38
CA GLU A 56 -3.15 19.18 4.93
C GLU A 56 -3.24 17.77 4.34
N PHE A 57 -2.40 16.83 4.82
CA PHE A 57 -2.50 15.43 4.46
C PHE A 57 -3.87 14.84 4.81
N LEU A 58 -4.40 15.16 6.01
CA LEU A 58 -5.73 14.71 6.42
C LEU A 58 -6.84 15.24 5.50
N LEU A 59 -6.78 16.49 5.09
CA LEU A 59 -7.76 17.06 4.15
C LEU A 59 -7.78 16.30 2.83
N LEU A 60 -6.61 15.97 2.28
CA LEU A 60 -6.51 15.17 1.05
C LEU A 60 -7.02 13.74 1.26
N HIS A 61 -6.65 13.12 2.38
CA HIS A 61 -7.10 11.78 2.75
C HIS A 61 -8.63 11.73 2.90
N ASP A 62 -9.22 12.68 3.64
CA ASP A 62 -10.66 12.70 3.90
C ASP A 62 -11.45 12.96 2.62
N ALA A 63 -10.97 13.86 1.75
CA ALA A 63 -11.56 14.04 0.43
C ALA A 63 -11.53 12.75 -0.40
N ALA A 64 -10.43 11.99 -0.32
CA ALA A 64 -10.24 10.76 -1.06
C ALA A 64 -11.12 9.60 -0.57
N ILE A 65 -11.22 9.38 0.74
CA ILE A 65 -12.04 8.29 1.31
C ILE A 65 -13.54 8.50 1.12
N ASN A 66 -13.97 9.74 0.89
CA ASN A 66 -15.38 10.08 0.63
C ASN A 66 -15.82 9.79 -0.81
N LYS A 67 -14.90 9.49 -1.71
CA LYS A 67 -15.24 9.05 -3.07
C LYS A 67 -15.94 7.69 -3.07
N GLU A 68 -16.76 7.45 -4.09
CA GLU A 68 -17.55 6.21 -4.20
C GLU A 68 -16.69 4.99 -4.51
N LYS A 69 -15.63 5.15 -5.32
CA LYS A 69 -14.80 4.06 -5.84
C LYS A 69 -13.34 4.39 -5.76
N TRP A 70 -12.57 3.57 -5.05
CA TRP A 70 -11.12 3.74 -4.94
C TRP A 70 -10.41 2.44 -4.53
N VAL A 71 -9.15 2.35 -4.88
CA VAL A 71 -8.19 1.44 -4.26
C VAL A 71 -7.05 2.26 -3.69
N MET A 72 -6.83 2.14 -2.39
CA MET A 72 -5.93 3.00 -1.65
C MET A 72 -4.84 2.19 -0.96
N ASP A 73 -3.58 2.49 -1.28
CA ASP A 73 -2.44 1.88 -0.62
C ASP A 73 -1.69 2.85 0.30
N GLY A 74 -1.14 2.29 1.35
CA GLY A 74 -0.38 3.01 2.37
C GLY A 74 -0.85 2.71 3.79
N ASN A 75 0.06 2.78 4.73
CA ASN A 75 -0.21 2.38 6.11
C ASN A 75 -0.86 3.50 6.92
N TYR A 76 -0.16 4.60 7.17
CA TYR A 76 -0.63 5.81 7.90
C TYR A 76 -1.63 5.54 9.03
N LYS A 77 -1.14 4.93 10.13
CA LYS A 77 -1.93 4.41 11.26
C LYS A 77 -2.92 5.44 11.84
N ARG A 78 -2.54 6.72 11.87
CA ARG A 78 -3.38 7.78 12.47
C ARG A 78 -4.70 8.01 11.75
N CYS A 79 -4.76 7.80 10.43
CA CYS A 79 -5.99 7.93 9.63
C CYS A 79 -6.55 6.58 9.17
N LEU A 80 -5.95 5.46 9.58
CA LEU A 80 -6.40 4.13 9.19
C LEU A 80 -7.82 3.79 9.67
N PRO A 81 -8.23 4.11 10.91
CA PRO A 81 -9.62 3.85 11.35
C PRO A 81 -10.67 4.55 10.48
N GLN A 82 -10.46 5.82 10.12
CA GLN A 82 -11.37 6.57 9.25
C GLN A 82 -11.47 5.91 7.86
N ARG A 83 -10.34 5.49 7.29
CA ARG A 83 -10.30 4.80 5.99
C ARG A 83 -11.01 3.45 6.06
N LEU A 84 -10.77 2.67 7.11
CA LEU A 84 -11.40 1.36 7.28
C LEU A 84 -12.91 1.45 7.50
N SER A 85 -13.41 2.50 8.13
CA SER A 85 -14.86 2.72 8.26
C SER A 85 -15.57 2.96 6.92
N ARG A 86 -14.84 3.39 5.89
CA ARG A 86 -15.34 3.62 4.54
C ARG A 86 -15.04 2.47 3.58
N ALA A 87 -14.06 1.63 3.91
CA ALA A 87 -13.63 0.53 3.07
C ALA A 87 -14.70 -0.56 2.95
N THR A 88 -14.80 -1.18 1.78
CA THR A 88 -15.63 -2.35 1.51
C THR A 88 -14.80 -3.63 1.47
N GLY A 89 -13.48 -3.51 1.36
CA GLY A 89 -12.56 -4.63 1.34
C GLY A 89 -11.15 -4.27 1.81
N LEU A 90 -10.44 -5.26 2.31
CA LEU A 90 -9.07 -5.11 2.81
C LEU A 90 -8.14 -6.18 2.24
N ILE A 91 -6.98 -5.73 1.76
CA ILE A 91 -5.88 -6.63 1.39
C ILE A 91 -4.70 -6.36 2.32
N LEU A 92 -4.28 -7.38 3.05
CA LEU A 92 -3.06 -7.34 3.85
C LEU A 92 -1.94 -8.08 3.12
N LEU A 93 -0.90 -7.37 2.68
CA LEU A 93 0.33 -7.99 2.23
C LEU A 93 1.23 -8.21 3.44
N ASP A 94 1.40 -9.46 3.88
CA ASP A 94 2.18 -9.82 5.07
C ASP A 94 3.51 -10.53 4.70
N VAL A 95 4.22 -9.97 3.71
CA VAL A 95 5.50 -10.54 3.27
C VAL A 95 6.58 -10.40 4.36
N SER A 96 7.54 -11.33 4.38
CA SER A 96 8.62 -11.32 5.36
C SER A 96 9.52 -10.08 5.22
N THR A 97 10.17 -9.70 6.34
CA THR A 97 11.13 -8.59 6.37
C THR A 97 12.27 -8.79 5.37
N LEU A 98 12.78 -10.02 5.25
CA LEU A 98 13.83 -10.35 4.28
C LEU A 98 13.36 -10.15 2.84
N ALA A 99 12.14 -10.59 2.49
CA ALA A 99 11.58 -10.38 1.17
C ALA A 99 11.38 -8.88 0.87
N SER A 100 10.91 -8.09 1.85
CA SER A 100 10.79 -6.64 1.72
C SER A 100 12.13 -5.96 1.49
N LEU A 101 13.18 -6.37 2.22
CA LEU A 101 14.53 -5.82 2.09
C LEU A 101 15.15 -6.18 0.74
N SER A 102 15.08 -7.44 0.33
CA SER A 102 15.57 -7.89 -0.98
C SER A 102 14.90 -7.11 -2.12
N ARG A 103 13.58 -6.93 -2.06
CA ARG A 103 12.85 -6.13 -3.05
C ARG A 103 13.23 -4.66 -3.03
N TYR A 104 13.49 -4.10 -1.85
CA TYR A 104 13.98 -2.72 -1.73
C TYR A 104 15.31 -2.53 -2.45
N VAL A 105 16.29 -3.41 -2.19
CA VAL A 105 17.62 -3.35 -2.82
C VAL A 105 17.50 -3.55 -4.34
N ASN A 106 16.81 -4.60 -4.77
CA ASN A 106 16.66 -4.90 -6.20
C ASN A 106 15.96 -3.75 -6.93
N ARG A 107 14.90 -3.19 -6.36
CA ARG A 107 14.19 -2.05 -6.92
C ARG A 107 15.09 -0.82 -7.05
N THR A 108 15.83 -0.48 -5.99
CA THR A 108 16.68 0.71 -5.96
C THR A 108 17.83 0.63 -6.96
N LEU A 109 18.30 -0.59 -7.25
CA LEU A 109 19.41 -0.80 -8.20
C LEU A 109 18.95 -0.91 -9.65
N PHE A 110 17.75 -1.46 -9.91
CA PHE A 110 17.37 -1.89 -11.27
C PHE A 110 16.05 -1.28 -11.79
N GLN A 111 15.25 -0.61 -10.95
CA GLN A 111 13.96 -0.06 -11.38
C GLN A 111 13.92 1.46 -11.25
N HIS A 112 13.82 2.17 -12.38
CA HIS A 112 13.77 3.64 -12.44
C HIS A 112 12.33 4.19 -12.36
N GLN A 113 11.33 3.38 -12.72
CA GLN A 113 9.92 3.78 -12.68
C GLN A 113 9.14 2.87 -11.73
N ARG A 114 8.25 3.44 -10.91
CA ARG A 114 7.41 2.70 -9.98
C ARG A 114 6.02 3.31 -9.82
N TYR A 115 5.04 2.47 -9.65
CA TYR A 115 3.72 2.90 -9.19
C TYR A 115 3.80 3.49 -7.77
N GLY A 116 3.09 4.59 -7.54
CA GLY A 116 3.08 5.27 -6.24
C GLY A 116 4.37 6.00 -5.87
N GLY A 117 5.33 6.11 -6.77
CA GLY A 117 6.53 6.95 -6.59
C GLY A 117 6.16 8.43 -6.49
N LEU A 118 6.96 9.20 -5.73
CA LEU A 118 6.83 10.65 -5.66
C LEU A 118 7.35 11.27 -6.96
N GLU A 119 6.61 12.22 -7.51
CA GLU A 119 7.02 12.96 -8.69
C GLU A 119 8.31 13.74 -8.42
N GLY A 120 9.29 13.60 -9.32
CA GLY A 120 10.63 14.21 -9.18
C GLY A 120 11.52 13.56 -8.10
N GLY A 121 11.04 12.54 -7.38
CA GLY A 121 11.80 11.83 -6.36
C GLY A 121 12.85 10.91 -6.99
N LYS A 122 14.12 11.05 -6.56
CA LYS A 122 15.20 10.12 -6.93
C LYS A 122 15.31 9.03 -5.86
N ASP A 123 15.04 7.77 -6.25
CA ASP A 123 15.28 6.63 -5.39
C ASP A 123 16.80 6.38 -5.29
N ARG A 124 17.34 6.59 -4.10
CA ARG A 124 18.71 6.20 -3.73
C ARG A 124 18.66 5.24 -2.57
N LEU A 125 19.64 4.35 -2.47
CA LEU A 125 19.80 3.51 -1.28
C LEU A 125 19.88 4.42 -0.05
N ASN A 126 18.89 4.29 0.83
CA ASN A 126 18.78 5.10 2.04
C ASN A 126 18.84 4.19 3.26
N TRP A 127 19.86 4.35 4.07
CA TRP A 127 20.06 3.57 5.30
C TRP A 127 18.90 3.72 6.30
N ARG A 128 18.22 4.88 6.32
CA ARG A 128 17.01 5.06 7.13
C ARG A 128 15.89 4.10 6.69
N MET A 129 15.73 3.88 5.37
CA MET A 129 14.75 2.94 4.85
C MET A 129 15.14 1.49 5.15
N VAL A 130 16.41 1.13 5.05
CA VAL A 130 16.92 -0.19 5.45
C VAL A 130 16.62 -0.45 6.93
N HIS A 131 16.96 0.50 7.80
CA HIS A 131 16.64 0.43 9.23
C HIS A 131 15.14 0.34 9.49
N HIS A 132 14.33 1.14 8.80
CA HIS A 132 12.86 1.09 8.90
C HIS A 132 12.33 -0.31 8.55
N ILE A 133 12.80 -0.90 7.45
CA ILE A 133 12.37 -2.24 7.03
C ILE A 133 12.84 -3.29 8.04
N ALA A 134 14.08 -3.21 8.54
CA ALA A 134 14.65 -4.22 9.42
C ALA A 134 14.10 -4.15 10.86
N ALA A 135 13.96 -2.95 11.43
CA ALA A 135 13.66 -2.75 12.85
C ALA A 135 12.17 -2.41 13.12
N ILE A 136 11.55 -1.57 12.28
CA ILE A 136 10.20 -1.07 12.53
C ILE A 136 9.13 -1.97 11.88
N THR A 137 9.42 -2.53 10.71
CA THR A 137 8.47 -3.38 9.98
C THR A 137 7.98 -4.60 10.76
N PRO A 138 8.80 -5.34 11.54
CA PRO A 138 8.32 -6.50 12.30
C PRO A 138 7.19 -6.16 13.29
N GLY A 139 7.34 -5.07 14.06
CA GLY A 139 6.30 -4.60 14.98
C GLY A 139 5.04 -4.14 14.25
N ASN A 140 5.20 -3.48 13.11
CA ASN A 140 4.08 -3.07 12.28
C ASN A 140 3.34 -4.28 11.68
N ARG A 141 4.04 -5.33 11.26
CA ARG A 141 3.42 -6.56 10.75
C ARG A 141 2.51 -7.19 11.80
N LYS A 142 2.99 -7.34 13.04
CA LYS A 142 2.18 -7.86 14.14
C LYS A 142 0.91 -7.03 14.32
N TYR A 143 1.03 -5.71 14.42
CA TYR A 143 -0.11 -4.81 14.54
C TYR A 143 -1.13 -4.98 13.41
N TYR A 144 -0.69 -5.03 12.14
CA TYR A 144 -1.62 -5.17 11.01
C TYR A 144 -2.24 -6.57 10.93
N ALA A 145 -1.52 -7.61 11.37
CA ALA A 145 -2.07 -8.96 11.46
C ALA A 145 -3.18 -9.04 12.52
N GLU A 146 -2.95 -8.47 13.71
CA GLU A 146 -3.96 -8.38 14.78
C GLU A 146 -5.18 -7.56 14.32
N LEU A 147 -4.96 -6.39 13.73
CA LEU A 147 -6.03 -5.56 13.18
C LEU A 147 -6.83 -6.31 12.10
N PHE A 148 -6.16 -7.05 11.22
CA PHE A 148 -6.81 -7.83 10.19
C PHE A 148 -7.81 -8.83 10.78
N GLU A 149 -7.48 -9.51 11.87
CA GLU A 149 -8.38 -10.49 12.48
C GLU A 149 -9.64 -9.83 13.06
N THR A 150 -9.55 -8.61 13.58
CA THR A 150 -10.69 -7.92 14.24
C THR A 150 -11.72 -7.34 13.27
N LEU A 151 -11.38 -7.17 12.00
CA LEU A 151 -12.26 -6.52 11.01
C LEU A 151 -13.28 -7.52 10.44
N ALA A 152 -14.53 -7.09 10.30
CA ALA A 152 -15.62 -7.92 9.75
C ALA A 152 -15.82 -7.79 8.24
N LEU A 153 -15.16 -6.82 7.58
CA LEU A 153 -15.30 -6.62 6.12
C LEU A 153 -14.63 -7.75 5.32
N PRO A 154 -15.01 -7.96 4.06
CA PRO A 154 -14.33 -8.87 3.14
C PRO A 154 -12.83 -8.58 3.09
N LYS A 155 -12.00 -9.58 3.35
CA LYS A 155 -10.56 -9.38 3.51
C LYS A 155 -9.75 -10.58 3.05
N ILE A 156 -8.53 -10.29 2.54
CA ILE A 156 -7.57 -11.32 2.15
C ILE A 156 -6.18 -10.98 2.67
N LYS A 157 -5.47 -11.98 3.20
CA LYS A 157 -4.07 -11.89 3.59
C LYS A 157 -3.21 -12.68 2.62
N LEU A 158 -2.16 -12.04 2.10
CA LEU A 158 -1.17 -12.62 1.20
C LEU A 158 0.19 -12.58 1.90
N ALA A 159 0.63 -13.73 2.40
CA ALA A 159 1.79 -13.83 3.29
C ALA A 159 3.12 -14.01 2.57
N SER A 160 3.11 -14.20 1.26
CA SER A 160 4.32 -14.41 0.46
C SER A 160 4.22 -13.80 -0.93
N ILE A 161 5.38 -13.59 -1.56
CA ILE A 161 5.45 -13.17 -2.97
C ILE A 161 4.79 -14.20 -3.89
N LYS A 162 4.92 -15.49 -3.56
CA LYS A 162 4.27 -16.56 -4.32
C LYS A 162 2.75 -16.43 -4.28
N GLU A 163 2.18 -16.16 -3.11
CA GLU A 163 0.74 -15.93 -2.97
C GLU A 163 0.28 -14.67 -3.69
N ILE A 164 1.05 -13.58 -3.62
CA ILE A 164 0.76 -12.36 -4.37
C ILE A 164 0.73 -12.65 -5.88
N ASN A 165 1.73 -13.37 -6.40
CA ASN A 165 1.77 -13.73 -7.83
C ASN A 165 0.58 -14.62 -8.22
N LYS A 166 0.29 -15.65 -7.42
CA LYS A 166 -0.88 -16.49 -7.61
C LYS A 166 -2.18 -15.69 -7.66
N GLN A 167 -2.30 -14.67 -6.77
CA GLN A 167 -3.49 -13.84 -6.72
C GLN A 167 -3.59 -12.89 -7.93
N PHE A 168 -2.46 -12.45 -8.51
CA PHE A 168 -2.45 -11.73 -9.79
C PHE A 168 -3.05 -12.60 -10.90
N ASP A 169 -2.63 -13.88 -10.98
CA ASP A 169 -3.13 -14.82 -11.99
C ASP A 169 -4.62 -15.13 -11.77
N GLU A 170 -5.04 -15.41 -10.52
CA GLU A 170 -6.44 -15.71 -10.19
C GLU A 170 -7.41 -14.56 -10.44
N TRP A 171 -6.95 -13.32 -10.33
CA TRP A 171 -7.75 -12.12 -10.59
C TRP A 171 -7.54 -11.53 -11.98
N ASP A 172 -6.78 -12.22 -12.85
CA ASP A 172 -6.44 -11.76 -14.21
C ASP A 172 -5.86 -10.32 -14.22
N LEU A 173 -4.96 -10.04 -13.27
CA LEU A 173 -4.33 -8.73 -13.13
C LEU A 173 -3.08 -8.62 -14.01
N THR A 174 -2.95 -7.49 -14.71
CA THR A 174 -1.74 -7.14 -15.47
C THR A 174 -0.86 -6.18 -14.67
N ARG A 175 0.48 -6.38 -14.72
CA ARG A 175 1.46 -5.49 -14.06
C ARG A 175 1.83 -4.28 -14.90
#